data_b3fce88a14622767f1be1bafab9846e0
#
_entry.id   b3fce88a14622767f1be1bafab9846e0
#
_cell.length_a   1.000
_cell.length_b   1.000
_cell.length_c   1.000
_cell.angle_alpha   90.00
_cell.angle_beta   90.00
_cell.angle_gamma   90.00
#
_symmetry.space_group_name_H-M   'P 1'
#
loop_
_entity.id
_entity.type
_entity.pdbx_description
1 polymer ?
#
loop_
_entity_poly.entity_id
_entity_poly.type
_entity_poly.pdbx_seq_one_letter_code
_entity_poly.pdbx_strand_id
1 'polypeptide(L)'
;MRMIIAGGGSVGRYTAREMVSAGHSVTILENDRATLREYQSRDESRGIEWCFGDACDFNVLESVGIREAEVVASVTGDDEDNLVISLLSKQEFGVPRVVARVNNPKNYWMFNQMWGVDVSVSTPHLITSLVQEATSVGNFVRLMQLKGGKAELVEVTLAESSPAANKAIADLVLPRSASIVAIVRAERVMVPTEDTVLRAGDEVMALITEDAEMAVSKLLVG
;
A
#
# COMPACT_ATOMS: atom_id res chain seq x y z
N MET A 1 -18.99 7.79 -0.19
CA MET A 1 -18.05 8.12 -1.26
C MET A 1 -18.41 7.32 -2.50
N ARG A 2 -18.19 7.88 -3.69
CA ARG A 2 -18.29 7.16 -4.96
C ARG A 2 -16.90 6.66 -5.36
N MET A 3 -16.80 5.38 -5.68
CA MET A 3 -15.54 4.73 -6.03
C MET A 3 -15.65 3.99 -7.35
N ILE A 4 -14.61 4.06 -8.16
CA ILE A 4 -14.48 3.24 -9.37
C ILE A 4 -13.29 2.31 -9.19
N ILE A 5 -13.50 1.04 -9.49
CA ILE A 5 -12.48 0.00 -9.43
C ILE A 5 -12.28 -0.55 -10.85
N ALA A 6 -11.10 -0.35 -11.41
CA ALA A 6 -10.72 -0.92 -12.70
C ALA A 6 -10.07 -2.30 -12.50
N GLY A 7 -10.73 -3.32 -13.04
CA GLY A 7 -10.38 -4.72 -12.93
C GLY A 7 -11.29 -5.50 -11.97
N GLY A 8 -12.12 -6.38 -12.54
CA GLY A 8 -13.04 -7.28 -11.83
C GLY A 8 -12.42 -8.60 -11.39
N GLY A 9 -11.10 -8.69 -11.32
CA GLY A 9 -10.37 -9.83 -10.78
C GLY A 9 -10.61 -10.03 -9.28
N SER A 10 -9.93 -11.00 -8.66
CA SER A 10 -10.11 -11.35 -7.25
C SER A 10 -9.88 -10.16 -6.31
N VAL A 11 -8.86 -9.35 -6.55
CA VAL A 11 -8.55 -8.17 -5.74
C VAL A 11 -9.65 -7.11 -5.87
N GLY A 12 -10.04 -6.76 -7.11
CA GLY A 12 -11.07 -5.74 -7.34
C GLY A 12 -12.41 -6.12 -6.73
N ARG A 13 -12.85 -7.38 -6.91
CA ARG A 13 -14.11 -7.88 -6.32
C ARG A 13 -14.08 -7.87 -4.79
N TYR A 14 -12.98 -8.32 -4.18
CA TYR A 14 -12.85 -8.30 -2.73
C TYR A 14 -12.92 -6.85 -2.21
N THR A 15 -12.12 -5.95 -2.80
CA THR A 15 -12.11 -4.53 -2.43
C THR A 15 -13.50 -3.90 -2.60
N ALA A 16 -14.19 -4.19 -3.70
CA ALA A 16 -15.53 -3.66 -3.95
C ALA A 16 -16.52 -4.07 -2.86
N ARG A 17 -16.53 -5.35 -2.46
CA ARG A 17 -17.42 -5.86 -1.40
C ARG A 17 -17.18 -5.17 -0.06
N GLU A 18 -15.91 -5.05 0.34
CA GLU A 18 -15.55 -4.37 1.57
C GLU A 18 -16.00 -2.90 1.57
N MET A 19 -15.80 -2.21 0.42
CA MET A 19 -16.22 -0.81 0.29
C MET A 19 -17.74 -0.64 0.29
N VAL A 20 -18.49 -1.53 -0.37
CA VAL A 20 -19.96 -1.53 -0.30
C VAL A 20 -20.44 -1.81 1.13
N SER A 21 -19.81 -2.77 1.82
CA SER A 21 -20.12 -3.06 3.24
C SER A 21 -19.85 -1.89 4.16
N ALA A 22 -18.87 -1.05 3.83
CA ALA A 22 -18.57 0.21 4.50
C ALA A 22 -19.50 1.38 4.11
N GLY A 23 -20.53 1.13 3.27
CA GLY A 23 -21.51 2.12 2.87
C GLY A 23 -21.11 3.02 1.71
N HIS A 24 -20.15 2.59 0.90
CA HIS A 24 -19.72 3.34 -0.29
C HIS A 24 -20.46 2.86 -1.55
N SER A 25 -20.62 3.76 -2.53
CA SER A 25 -21.09 3.42 -3.87
C SER A 25 -19.90 2.98 -4.72
N VAL A 26 -19.96 1.78 -5.29
CA VAL A 26 -18.84 1.17 -6.01
C VAL A 26 -19.26 0.72 -7.39
N THR A 27 -18.51 1.15 -8.39
CA THR A 27 -18.61 0.68 -9.79
C THR A 27 -17.35 -0.10 -10.13
N ILE A 28 -17.49 -1.33 -10.65
CA ILE A 28 -16.38 -2.10 -11.23
C ILE A 28 -16.41 -1.96 -12.74
N LEU A 29 -15.29 -1.55 -13.33
CA LEU A 29 -15.02 -1.63 -14.77
C LEU A 29 -14.26 -2.92 -15.07
N GLU A 30 -14.80 -3.73 -16.01
CA GLU A 30 -14.20 -5.01 -16.44
C GLU A 30 -14.26 -5.12 -17.96
N ASN A 31 -13.13 -5.43 -18.56
CA ASN A 31 -12.99 -5.56 -20.01
C ASN A 31 -13.18 -7.01 -20.51
N ASP A 32 -13.21 -8.01 -19.61
CA ASP A 32 -13.55 -9.37 -19.95
C ASP A 32 -15.04 -9.65 -19.73
N ARG A 33 -15.77 -9.89 -20.83
CA ARG A 33 -17.19 -10.21 -20.80
C ARG A 33 -17.52 -11.50 -20.07
N ALA A 34 -16.60 -12.46 -20.04
CA ALA A 34 -16.82 -13.72 -19.34
C ALA A 34 -16.81 -13.49 -17.83
N THR A 35 -15.80 -12.81 -17.34
CA THR A 35 -15.66 -12.39 -15.93
C THR A 35 -16.86 -11.56 -15.50
N LEU A 36 -17.26 -10.56 -16.29
CA LEU A 36 -18.39 -9.72 -15.97
C LEU A 36 -19.69 -10.54 -15.84
N ARG A 37 -20.01 -11.40 -16.82
CA ARG A 37 -21.20 -12.25 -16.80
C ARG A 37 -21.20 -13.22 -15.62
N GLU A 38 -20.03 -13.76 -15.29
CA GLU A 38 -19.89 -14.73 -14.20
C GLU A 38 -20.18 -14.09 -12.84
N TYR A 39 -19.69 -12.88 -12.61
CA TYR A 39 -19.71 -12.31 -11.26
C TYR A 39 -20.82 -11.29 -11.00
N GLN A 40 -21.30 -10.56 -12.02
CA GLN A 40 -22.33 -9.53 -11.81
C GLN A 40 -23.65 -10.05 -11.22
N SER A 41 -24.00 -11.33 -11.46
CA SER A 41 -25.23 -11.94 -11.00
C SER A 41 -25.11 -12.66 -9.65
N ARG A 42 -23.93 -12.74 -9.06
CA ARG A 42 -23.70 -13.43 -7.79
C ARG A 42 -24.17 -12.59 -6.62
N ASP A 43 -24.66 -13.22 -5.56
CA ASP A 43 -25.06 -12.52 -4.31
C ASP A 43 -23.94 -11.69 -3.71
N GLU A 44 -22.70 -12.14 -3.83
CA GLU A 44 -21.52 -11.43 -3.38
C GLU A 44 -21.22 -10.13 -4.15
N SER A 45 -21.89 -9.90 -5.28
CA SER A 45 -21.84 -8.65 -6.07
C SER A 45 -22.99 -7.70 -5.76
N ARG A 46 -23.80 -8.01 -4.75
CA ARG A 46 -24.95 -7.17 -4.36
C ARG A 46 -24.47 -5.78 -3.93
N GLY A 47 -25.05 -4.76 -4.54
CA GLY A 47 -24.67 -3.37 -4.28
C GLY A 47 -23.48 -2.87 -5.06
N ILE A 48 -22.85 -3.71 -5.90
CA ILE A 48 -21.77 -3.32 -6.82
C ILE A 48 -22.40 -3.08 -8.21
N GLU A 49 -22.12 -1.93 -8.77
CA GLU A 49 -22.42 -1.65 -10.18
C GLU A 49 -21.33 -2.23 -11.07
N TRP A 50 -21.70 -3.04 -12.05
CA TRP A 50 -20.76 -3.65 -13.00
C TRP A 50 -20.92 -3.02 -14.36
N CYS A 51 -19.84 -2.49 -14.89
CA CYS A 51 -19.76 -1.88 -16.21
C CYS A 51 -18.75 -2.63 -17.09
N PHE A 52 -19.17 -2.92 -18.33
CA PHE A 52 -18.27 -3.48 -19.33
C PHE A 52 -17.53 -2.35 -20.03
N GLY A 53 -16.20 -2.46 -20.10
CA GLY A 53 -15.38 -1.52 -20.86
C GLY A 53 -13.91 -1.58 -20.49
N ASP A 54 -13.09 -1.01 -21.35
CA ASP A 54 -11.68 -0.84 -21.11
C ASP A 54 -11.45 0.44 -20.32
N ALA A 55 -10.92 0.33 -19.11
CA ALA A 55 -10.64 1.47 -18.26
C ALA A 55 -9.45 2.33 -18.75
N CYS A 56 -8.73 1.90 -19.78
CA CYS A 56 -7.74 2.72 -20.47
C CYS A 56 -8.39 3.64 -21.53
N ASP A 57 -9.68 3.48 -21.81
CA ASP A 57 -10.40 4.35 -22.75
C ASP A 57 -11.05 5.54 -22.00
N PHE A 58 -10.70 6.75 -22.43
CA PHE A 58 -11.25 8.00 -21.89
C PHE A 58 -12.78 8.04 -21.89
N ASN A 59 -13.41 7.64 -23.02
CA ASN A 59 -14.86 7.68 -23.15
C ASN A 59 -15.56 6.67 -22.23
N VAL A 60 -14.94 5.50 -22.00
CA VAL A 60 -15.44 4.51 -21.05
C VAL A 60 -15.41 5.06 -19.64
N LEU A 61 -14.29 5.64 -19.22
CA LEU A 61 -14.17 6.29 -17.92
C LEU A 61 -15.18 7.42 -17.73
N GLU A 62 -15.37 8.25 -18.76
CA GLU A 62 -16.36 9.32 -18.71
C GLU A 62 -17.80 8.80 -18.62
N SER A 63 -18.11 7.72 -19.35
CA SER A 63 -19.46 7.11 -19.36
C SER A 63 -19.89 6.52 -18.01
N VAL A 64 -18.95 6.11 -17.17
CA VAL A 64 -19.24 5.60 -15.82
C VAL A 64 -19.19 6.70 -14.75
N GLY A 65 -19.09 7.97 -15.16
CA GLY A 65 -19.15 9.11 -14.26
C GLY A 65 -17.91 9.26 -13.37
N ILE A 66 -16.72 9.05 -13.94
CA ILE A 66 -15.46 9.16 -13.20
C ILE A 66 -15.23 10.55 -12.57
N ARG A 67 -15.82 11.61 -13.17
CA ARG A 67 -15.69 12.98 -12.65
C ARG A 67 -16.33 13.17 -11.26
N GLU A 68 -17.31 12.34 -10.91
CA GLU A 68 -17.92 12.33 -9.58
C GLU A 68 -17.26 11.31 -8.63
N ALA A 69 -16.26 10.56 -9.10
CA ALA A 69 -15.56 9.62 -8.24
C ALA A 69 -14.59 10.34 -7.30
N GLU A 70 -14.63 9.98 -6.03
CA GLU A 70 -13.71 10.48 -5.03
C GLU A 70 -12.45 9.60 -4.94
N VAL A 71 -12.58 8.33 -5.34
CA VAL A 71 -11.47 7.36 -5.36
C VAL A 71 -11.55 6.51 -6.62
N VAL A 72 -10.41 6.31 -7.26
CA VAL A 72 -10.22 5.30 -8.30
C VAL A 72 -9.16 4.29 -7.83
N ALA A 73 -9.46 3.00 -8.00
CA ALA A 73 -8.51 1.92 -7.75
C ALA A 73 -8.22 1.18 -9.05
N SER A 74 -7.00 1.31 -9.57
CA SER A 74 -6.51 0.55 -10.72
C SER A 74 -5.84 -0.74 -10.23
N VAL A 75 -6.55 -1.87 -10.38
CA VAL A 75 -6.16 -3.17 -9.82
C VAL A 75 -6.22 -4.29 -10.84
N THR A 76 -5.98 -3.97 -12.09
CA THR A 76 -5.90 -4.95 -13.18
C THR A 76 -4.70 -5.88 -13.01
N GLY A 77 -4.59 -6.87 -13.87
CA GLY A 77 -3.43 -7.77 -13.92
C GLY A 77 -2.22 -7.19 -14.66
N ASP A 78 -2.33 -5.99 -15.22
CA ASP A 78 -1.33 -5.35 -16.05
C ASP A 78 -0.87 -4.02 -15.47
N ASP A 79 0.45 -3.81 -15.37
CA ASP A 79 1.01 -2.61 -14.74
C ASP A 79 0.87 -1.39 -15.64
N GLU A 80 0.99 -1.57 -16.95
CA GLU A 80 0.86 -0.53 -17.96
C GLU A 80 -0.58 0.01 -17.97
N ASP A 81 -1.57 -0.88 -17.93
CA ASP A 81 -2.99 -0.49 -17.80
C ASP A 81 -3.22 0.29 -16.50
N ASN A 82 -2.69 -0.20 -15.37
CA ASN A 82 -2.84 0.47 -14.07
C ASN A 82 -2.24 1.88 -14.08
N LEU A 83 -1.13 2.10 -14.78
CA LEU A 83 -0.52 3.42 -14.94
C LEU A 83 -1.37 4.34 -15.84
N VAL A 84 -1.85 3.83 -16.98
CA VAL A 84 -2.71 4.62 -17.90
C VAL A 84 -4.00 5.03 -17.20
N ILE A 85 -4.67 4.11 -16.53
CA ILE A 85 -5.90 4.38 -15.77
C ILE A 85 -5.64 5.44 -14.69
N SER A 86 -4.53 5.32 -13.96
CA SER A 86 -4.17 6.27 -12.91
C SER A 86 -3.91 7.67 -13.48
N LEU A 87 -3.16 7.74 -14.59
CA LEU A 87 -2.83 8.99 -15.26
C LEU A 87 -4.09 9.71 -15.75
N LEU A 88 -4.97 8.98 -16.48
CA LEU A 88 -6.24 9.53 -16.96
C LEU A 88 -7.11 9.99 -15.79
N SER A 89 -7.29 9.15 -14.78
CA SER A 89 -8.09 9.47 -13.60
C SER A 89 -7.62 10.75 -12.92
N LYS A 90 -6.32 10.92 -12.76
CA LYS A 90 -5.73 12.06 -12.04
C LYS A 90 -5.65 13.32 -12.87
N GLN A 91 -5.11 13.22 -14.09
CA GLN A 91 -4.79 14.41 -14.90
C GLN A 91 -5.96 14.88 -15.74
N GLU A 92 -6.75 13.96 -16.32
CA GLU A 92 -7.84 14.34 -17.20
C GLU A 92 -9.17 14.52 -16.43
N PHE A 93 -9.40 13.71 -15.43
CA PHE A 93 -10.67 13.73 -14.69
C PHE A 93 -10.57 14.37 -13.30
N GLY A 94 -9.36 14.65 -12.81
CA GLY A 94 -9.15 15.34 -11.53
C GLY A 94 -9.59 14.54 -10.31
N VAL A 95 -9.56 13.21 -10.39
CA VAL A 95 -9.96 12.35 -9.26
C VAL A 95 -9.10 12.65 -8.03
N PRO A 96 -9.71 12.93 -6.86
CA PRO A 96 -8.97 13.33 -5.67
C PRO A 96 -7.95 12.29 -5.20
N ARG A 97 -8.29 10.99 -5.28
CA ARG A 97 -7.43 9.91 -4.81
C ARG A 97 -7.38 8.73 -5.77
N VAL A 98 -6.18 8.36 -6.17
CA VAL A 98 -5.92 7.22 -7.04
C VAL A 98 -5.01 6.22 -6.32
N VAL A 99 -5.50 4.98 -6.25
CA VAL A 99 -4.77 3.84 -5.68
C VAL A 99 -4.44 2.88 -6.79
N ALA A 100 -3.20 2.46 -6.92
CA ALA A 100 -2.77 1.57 -7.99
C ALA A 100 -2.06 0.32 -7.46
N ARG A 101 -2.40 -0.81 -8.05
CA ARG A 101 -1.70 -2.08 -7.81
C ARG A 101 -0.47 -2.17 -8.71
N VAL A 102 0.63 -2.59 -8.11
CA VAL A 102 1.87 -2.94 -8.80
C VAL A 102 1.99 -4.46 -8.83
N ASN A 103 1.90 -5.04 -10.01
CA ASN A 103 2.01 -6.49 -10.21
C ASN A 103 3.47 -6.95 -10.24
N ASN A 104 4.33 -6.20 -10.92
CA ASN A 104 5.75 -6.47 -11.00
C ASN A 104 6.55 -5.47 -10.16
N PRO A 105 7.23 -5.88 -9.09
CA PRO A 105 8.02 -4.97 -8.24
C PRO A 105 9.07 -4.14 -8.99
N LYS A 106 9.55 -4.60 -10.14
CA LYS A 106 10.50 -3.85 -10.97
C LYS A 106 9.90 -2.56 -11.54
N ASN A 107 8.58 -2.48 -11.65
CA ASN A 107 7.86 -1.32 -12.17
C ASN A 107 7.48 -0.31 -11.07
N TYR A 108 7.74 -0.64 -9.80
CA TYR A 108 7.32 0.15 -8.64
C TYR A 108 7.72 1.62 -8.72
N TRP A 109 8.91 1.92 -9.26
CA TRP A 109 9.43 3.28 -9.42
C TRP A 109 8.58 4.18 -10.32
N MET A 110 7.76 3.61 -11.22
CA MET A 110 6.84 4.36 -12.08
C MET A 110 5.56 4.78 -11.35
N PHE A 111 5.14 4.04 -10.31
CA PHE A 111 3.88 4.28 -9.61
C PHE A 111 4.00 5.41 -8.60
N ASN A 112 4.06 6.63 -9.10
CA ASN A 112 4.25 7.85 -8.33
C ASN A 112 3.30 8.98 -8.80
N GLN A 113 3.40 10.15 -8.19
CA GLN A 113 2.52 11.29 -8.50
C GLN A 113 2.63 11.78 -9.95
N MET A 114 3.76 11.58 -10.64
CA MET A 114 3.90 11.95 -12.06
C MET A 114 2.99 11.10 -12.96
N TRP A 115 2.75 9.86 -12.57
CA TRP A 115 1.83 8.93 -13.21
C TRP A 115 0.42 8.96 -12.61
N GLY A 116 0.10 9.97 -11.80
CA GLY A 116 -1.22 10.13 -11.20
C GLY A 116 -1.53 9.20 -10.04
N VAL A 117 -0.53 8.50 -9.49
CA VAL A 117 -0.71 7.55 -8.39
C VAL A 117 -0.48 8.24 -7.05
N ASP A 118 -1.49 8.22 -6.18
CA ASP A 118 -1.37 8.73 -4.80
C ASP A 118 -0.91 7.64 -3.83
N VAL A 119 -1.31 6.39 -4.08
CA VAL A 119 -0.93 5.24 -3.27
C VAL A 119 -0.67 4.04 -4.18
N SER A 120 0.50 3.47 -4.09
CA SER A 120 0.88 2.23 -4.80
C SER A 120 0.98 1.06 -3.84
N VAL A 121 0.49 -0.12 -4.26
CA VAL A 121 0.54 -1.36 -3.47
C VAL A 121 1.08 -2.50 -4.32
N SER A 122 2.19 -3.09 -3.88
CA SER A 122 2.76 -4.29 -4.52
C SER A 122 2.59 -5.51 -3.61
N THR A 123 1.64 -6.37 -3.95
CA THR A 123 1.42 -7.63 -3.22
C THR A 123 2.67 -8.54 -3.21
N PRO A 124 3.39 -8.74 -4.34
CA PRO A 124 4.62 -9.54 -4.32
C PRO A 124 5.68 -8.96 -3.38
N HIS A 125 5.82 -7.63 -3.36
CA HIS A 125 6.78 -6.97 -2.48
C HIS A 125 6.42 -7.18 -1.00
N LEU A 126 5.15 -6.99 -0.63
CA LEU A 126 4.66 -7.21 0.74
C LEU A 126 4.89 -8.66 1.19
N ILE A 127 4.53 -9.65 0.34
CA ILE A 127 4.74 -11.06 0.68
C ILE A 127 6.23 -11.36 0.86
N THR A 128 7.08 -10.86 -0.06
CA THR A 128 8.53 -11.07 0.04
C THR A 128 9.10 -10.47 1.32
N SER A 129 8.68 -9.26 1.67
CA SER A 129 9.10 -8.60 2.91
C SER A 129 8.71 -9.39 4.15
N LEU A 130 7.46 -9.87 4.23
CA LEU A 130 7.00 -10.69 5.35
C LEU A 130 7.71 -12.05 5.43
N VAL A 131 8.03 -12.67 4.28
CA VAL A 131 8.83 -13.91 4.26
C VAL A 131 10.27 -13.66 4.72
N GLN A 132 10.86 -12.54 4.30
CA GLN A 132 12.19 -12.15 4.75
C GLN A 132 12.22 -11.87 6.25
N GLU A 133 11.22 -11.17 6.77
CA GLU A 133 11.07 -10.93 8.21
C GLU A 133 11.00 -12.26 8.97
N ALA A 134 10.13 -13.18 8.58
CA ALA A 134 9.96 -14.48 9.24
C ALA A 134 11.22 -15.38 9.19
N THR A 135 12.16 -15.11 8.29
CA THR A 135 13.38 -15.94 8.09
C THR A 135 14.65 -15.29 8.65
N SER A 136 14.61 -14.05 9.10
CA SER A 136 15.84 -13.28 9.40
C SER A 136 15.67 -12.34 10.59
N VAL A 137 16.28 -12.70 11.71
CA VAL A 137 16.49 -11.76 12.82
C VAL A 137 17.56 -10.73 12.42
N GLY A 138 17.29 -9.46 12.64
CA GLY A 138 18.24 -8.36 12.34
C GLY A 138 18.14 -7.78 10.93
N ASN A 139 17.07 -8.08 10.17
CA ASN A 139 16.85 -7.46 8.88
C ASN A 139 15.91 -6.24 8.97
N PHE A 140 16.15 -5.29 8.07
CA PHE A 140 15.34 -4.10 7.89
C PHE A 140 14.22 -4.39 6.88
N VAL A 141 12.98 -4.42 7.33
CA VAL A 141 11.82 -4.79 6.51
C VAL A 141 10.93 -3.58 6.29
N ARG A 142 10.61 -3.27 5.03
CA ARG A 142 9.63 -2.25 4.68
C ARG A 142 8.23 -2.86 4.65
N LEU A 143 7.35 -2.41 5.55
CA LEU A 143 5.97 -2.89 5.63
C LEU A 143 5.05 -2.12 4.70
N MET A 144 5.15 -0.79 4.65
CA MET A 144 4.18 0.04 3.92
C MET A 144 4.76 1.42 3.61
N GLN A 145 4.44 1.93 2.41
CA GLN A 145 4.63 3.35 2.08
C GLN A 145 3.41 4.18 2.45
N LEU A 146 3.65 5.34 3.05
CA LEU A 146 2.62 6.29 3.45
C LEU A 146 2.71 7.59 2.65
N LYS A 147 1.54 8.24 2.45
CA LYS A 147 1.42 9.62 1.89
C LYS A 147 2.30 9.88 0.66
N GLY A 148 2.02 9.18 -0.43
CA GLY A 148 2.67 9.45 -1.73
C GLY A 148 4.17 9.15 -1.75
N GLY A 149 4.60 8.12 -1.01
CA GLY A 149 5.98 7.63 -1.05
C GLY A 149 7.00 8.45 -0.23
N LYS A 150 6.54 9.43 0.55
CA LYS A 150 7.45 10.29 1.33
C LYS A 150 7.80 9.74 2.72
N ALA A 151 7.05 8.79 3.22
CA ALA A 151 7.30 8.14 4.50
C ALA A 151 7.02 6.64 4.37
N GLU A 152 7.80 5.85 5.06
CA GLU A 152 7.71 4.40 5.09
C GLU A 152 7.58 3.90 6.53
N LEU A 153 6.71 2.93 6.74
CA LEU A 153 6.67 2.14 7.95
C LEU A 153 7.63 0.96 7.75
N VAL A 154 8.61 0.87 8.63
CA VAL A 154 9.61 -0.19 8.61
C VAL A 154 9.60 -0.95 9.92
N GLU A 155 10.06 -2.19 9.88
CA GLU A 155 10.20 -3.07 11.02
C GLU A 155 11.60 -3.66 11.06
N VAL A 156 12.13 -3.81 12.27
CA VAL A 156 13.41 -4.48 12.54
C VAL A 156 13.27 -5.34 13.79
N THR A 157 13.45 -6.65 13.67
CA THR A 157 13.68 -7.51 14.83
C THR A 157 15.13 -7.37 15.27
N LEU A 158 15.38 -6.84 16.46
CA LEU A 158 16.73 -6.58 16.94
C LEU A 158 17.50 -7.88 17.22
N ALA A 159 18.63 -8.05 16.54
CA ALA A 159 19.58 -9.12 16.83
C ALA A 159 20.36 -8.82 18.12
N GLU A 160 20.98 -9.83 18.73
CA GLU A 160 21.89 -9.63 19.88
C GLU A 160 23.07 -8.73 19.53
N SER A 161 23.52 -8.75 18.27
CA SER A 161 24.61 -7.94 17.74
C SER A 161 24.19 -6.52 17.37
N SER A 162 22.90 -6.19 17.46
CA SER A 162 22.39 -4.85 17.10
C SER A 162 23.08 -3.75 17.90
N PRO A 163 23.53 -2.68 17.24
CA PRO A 163 24.10 -1.52 17.93
C PRO A 163 23.11 -0.81 18.87
N ALA A 164 21.80 -1.00 18.66
CA ALA A 164 20.72 -0.43 19.47
C ALA A 164 20.38 -1.32 20.68
N ALA A 165 20.80 -2.59 20.70
CA ALA A 165 20.47 -3.49 21.80
C ALA A 165 21.08 -2.98 23.11
N ASN A 166 20.28 -3.04 24.20
CA ASN A 166 20.59 -2.54 25.54
C ASN A 166 20.84 -1.02 25.64
N LYS A 167 20.38 -0.23 24.69
CA LYS A 167 20.42 1.24 24.74
C LYS A 167 19.01 1.81 24.96
N ALA A 168 18.92 2.90 25.67
CA ALA A 168 17.69 3.70 25.72
C ALA A 168 17.47 4.41 24.38
N ILE A 169 16.23 4.65 24.02
CA ILE A 169 15.88 5.36 22.78
C ILE A 169 16.51 6.77 22.77
N ALA A 170 16.57 7.44 23.92
CA ALA A 170 17.23 8.73 24.06
C ALA A 170 18.72 8.69 23.67
N ASP A 171 19.38 7.54 23.84
CA ASP A 171 20.82 7.37 23.50
C ASP A 171 21.05 7.08 22.01
N LEU A 172 19.95 6.85 21.26
CA LEU A 172 20.01 6.63 19.82
C LEU A 172 19.95 7.98 19.09
N VAL A 173 20.96 8.26 18.29
CA VAL A 173 20.97 9.47 17.46
C VAL A 173 20.12 9.22 16.21
N LEU A 174 18.79 9.23 16.38
CA LEU A 174 17.86 9.09 15.28
C LEU A 174 17.87 10.33 14.37
N PRO A 175 17.81 10.15 13.03
CA PRO A 175 17.60 11.26 12.12
C PRO A 175 16.29 11.99 12.43
N ARG A 176 16.20 13.29 12.15
CA ARG A 176 14.97 14.09 12.36
C ARG A 176 13.77 13.58 11.56
N SER A 177 14.05 12.88 10.45
CA SER A 177 13.08 12.27 9.54
C SER A 177 12.78 10.80 9.89
N ALA A 178 13.10 10.35 11.12
CA ALA A 178 12.82 9.02 11.62
C ALA A 178 12.23 9.05 13.03
N SER A 179 11.28 8.17 13.31
CA SER A 179 10.68 8.02 14.65
C SER A 179 10.34 6.57 14.92
N ILE A 180 10.72 6.05 16.08
CA ILE A 180 10.26 4.74 16.55
C ILE A 180 8.84 4.94 17.07
N VAL A 181 7.87 4.18 16.50
CA VAL A 181 6.43 4.38 16.78
C VAL A 181 5.84 3.29 17.64
N ALA A 182 6.39 2.08 17.60
CA ALA A 182 5.96 0.96 18.43
C ALA A 182 7.10 -0.03 18.64
N ILE A 183 7.01 -0.81 19.70
CA ILE A 183 7.88 -1.95 19.97
C ILE A 183 6.98 -3.13 20.35
N VAL A 184 7.19 -4.29 19.73
CA VAL A 184 6.57 -5.53 20.16
C VAL A 184 7.62 -6.35 20.89
N ARG A 185 7.33 -6.69 22.14
CA ARG A 185 8.20 -7.48 23.01
C ARG A 185 7.38 -8.58 23.67
N ALA A 186 7.75 -9.84 23.47
CA ALA A 186 7.04 -10.99 24.01
C ALA A 186 5.51 -10.88 23.77
N GLU A 187 5.11 -10.65 22.52
CA GLU A 187 3.72 -10.51 22.05
C GLU A 187 2.95 -9.29 22.66
N ARG A 188 3.64 -8.36 23.29
CA ARG A 188 3.05 -7.15 23.85
C ARG A 188 3.49 -5.91 23.11
N VAL A 189 2.51 -5.14 22.66
CA VAL A 189 2.78 -3.83 22.04
C VAL A 189 3.08 -2.80 23.13
N MET A 190 4.17 -2.07 22.94
CA MET A 190 4.61 -0.99 23.80
C MET A 190 4.69 0.31 23.00
N VAL A 191 4.21 1.40 23.58
CA VAL A 191 4.49 2.75 23.07
C VAL A 191 5.86 3.16 23.61
N PRO A 192 6.84 3.44 22.76
CA PRO A 192 8.18 3.77 23.21
C PRO A 192 8.22 5.16 23.85
N THR A 193 9.03 5.28 24.88
CA THR A 193 9.41 6.56 25.52
C THR A 193 10.92 6.73 25.39
N GLU A 194 11.43 7.93 25.68
CA GLU A 194 12.87 8.21 25.63
C GLU A 194 13.67 7.26 26.54
N ASP A 195 13.11 6.88 27.70
CA ASP A 195 13.74 5.96 28.66
C ASP A 195 13.59 4.48 28.29
N THR A 196 12.86 4.17 27.23
CA THR A 196 12.66 2.78 26.81
C THR A 196 13.97 2.16 26.36
N VAL A 197 14.43 1.13 27.06
CA VAL A 197 15.62 0.37 26.68
C VAL A 197 15.24 -0.71 25.69
N LEU A 198 15.84 -0.68 24.51
CA LEU A 198 15.71 -1.69 23.47
C LEU A 198 16.45 -2.97 23.85
N ARG A 199 15.89 -4.12 23.49
CA ARG A 199 16.46 -5.45 23.80
C ARG A 199 16.56 -6.28 22.54
N ALA A 200 17.48 -7.23 22.52
CA ALA A 200 17.49 -8.28 21.51
C ALA A 200 16.14 -9.02 21.50
N GLY A 201 15.64 -9.31 20.32
CA GLY A 201 14.31 -9.90 20.11
C GLY A 201 13.14 -8.91 20.12
N ASP A 202 13.37 -7.60 20.35
CA ASP A 202 12.33 -6.59 20.15
C ASP A 202 12.06 -6.41 18.66
N GLU A 203 10.78 -6.41 18.28
CA GLU A 203 10.33 -5.98 16.96
C GLU A 203 10.07 -4.47 17.03
N VAL A 204 10.96 -3.70 16.42
CA VAL A 204 10.94 -2.24 16.46
C VAL A 204 10.29 -1.71 15.19
N MET A 205 9.17 -1.02 15.32
CA MET A 205 8.50 -0.34 14.22
C MET A 205 8.90 1.13 14.19
N ALA A 206 9.35 1.61 13.02
CA ALA A 206 9.71 3.00 12.82
C ALA A 206 9.06 3.59 11.58
N LEU A 207 8.72 4.89 11.65
CA LEU A 207 8.38 5.70 10.50
C LEU A 207 9.62 6.46 10.07
N ILE A 208 9.98 6.32 8.80
CA ILE A 208 11.17 6.94 8.22
C ILE A 208 10.85 7.58 6.87
N THR A 209 11.66 8.52 6.46
CA THR A 209 11.73 8.96 5.06
C THR A 209 12.86 8.23 4.33
N GLU A 210 12.85 8.22 3.02
CA GLU A 210 13.83 7.52 2.19
C GLU A 210 15.29 7.93 2.52
N ASP A 211 15.51 9.22 2.78
CA ASP A 211 16.83 9.77 3.15
C ASP A 211 17.33 9.30 4.53
N ALA A 212 16.44 8.86 5.42
CA ALA A 212 16.80 8.35 6.74
C ALA A 212 17.12 6.85 6.77
N GLU A 213 16.77 6.10 5.74
CA GLU A 213 16.84 4.64 5.72
C GLU A 213 18.20 4.10 6.09
N MET A 214 19.27 4.54 5.40
CA MET A 214 20.64 4.05 5.67
C MET A 214 21.08 4.34 7.10
N ALA A 215 20.72 5.50 7.64
CA ALA A 215 21.10 5.87 8.99
C ALA A 215 20.35 5.03 10.03
N VAL A 216 19.05 4.79 9.83
CA VAL A 216 18.23 3.97 10.74
C VAL A 216 18.63 2.50 10.64
N SER A 217 18.88 1.98 9.45
CA SER A 217 19.37 0.62 9.26
C SER A 217 20.71 0.41 9.99
N LYS A 218 21.65 1.33 9.85
CA LYS A 218 22.92 1.28 10.58
C LYS A 218 22.78 1.37 12.10
N LEU A 219 21.77 2.05 12.59
CA LEU A 219 21.49 2.17 14.04
C LEU A 219 20.86 0.91 14.63
N LEU A 220 19.93 0.29 13.89
CA LEU A 220 19.14 -0.83 14.39
C LEU A 220 19.72 -2.19 13.99
N VAL A 221 20.37 -2.30 12.84
CA VAL A 221 20.90 -3.55 12.30
C VAL A 221 22.42 -3.63 12.45
N GLY A 222 23.16 -2.59 12.07
CA GLY A 222 24.64 -2.50 12.11
C GLY A 222 25.26 -2.25 10.78
#